data_026dd99acd6626f61845d592b8a12e33
#
_entry.id   026dd99acd6626f61845d592b8a12e33
#
_cell.length_a   1.000
_cell.length_b   1.000
_cell.length_c   1.000
_cell.angle_alpha   90.00
_cell.angle_beta   90.00
_cell.angle_gamma   90.00
#
_symmetry.space_group_name_H-M   'P 1'
#
loop_
_entity.id
_entity.type
_entity.pdbx_description
1 polymer ?
#
loop_
_entity_poly.entity_id
_entity_poly.type
_entity_poly.pdbx_seq_one_letter_code
_entity_poly.pdbx_strand_id
1 'polypeptide(L)'
;MARAVPQPPLPDPEETLPRPVLSREQVDAALPQARDLLQAARSRVDGLTGQLRSMDSRESLQAQQDQCRARLDTLQAEYDAIALAMEALTQANTVLQTRFSPALGVETARIFSALTAGRYDKVLLDRSLSLSAQPAGDAVPRALALLSQGAGDQLYLAARLAICRMVLPQDKAVPLILDDALANFDDTRMAAALDWLLEESRTRQILLFTCHRREGDYLRDRAHVISLN
;
A
#
# COMPACT_ATOMS: atom_id res chain seq x y z
N MET A 1 40.59 -41.22 -27.04
CA MET A 1 40.93 -42.12 -28.14
C MET A 1 39.95 -41.91 -29.28
N ALA A 2 40.35 -41.15 -30.29
CA ALA A 2 39.54 -40.88 -31.47
C ALA A 2 39.60 -42.10 -32.41
N ARG A 3 38.45 -42.71 -32.70
CA ARG A 3 38.33 -43.76 -33.69
C ARG A 3 38.55 -43.16 -35.07
N ALA A 4 39.62 -43.61 -35.76
CA ALA A 4 39.86 -43.27 -37.15
C ALA A 4 38.71 -43.80 -38.03
N VAL A 5 38.11 -42.92 -38.82
CA VAL A 5 37.13 -43.32 -39.85
C VAL A 5 37.89 -44.03 -40.95
N PRO A 6 37.53 -45.26 -41.33
CA PRO A 6 38.21 -46.00 -42.40
C PRO A 6 38.01 -45.24 -43.71
N GLN A 7 39.09 -44.90 -44.39
CA GLN A 7 39.05 -44.38 -45.78
C GLN A 7 38.58 -45.52 -46.72
N PRO A 8 37.65 -45.20 -47.62
CA PRO A 8 37.23 -46.19 -48.62
C PRO A 8 38.47 -46.60 -49.50
N PRO A 9 38.52 -47.86 -49.91
CA PRO A 9 39.61 -48.34 -50.74
C PRO A 9 39.71 -47.53 -52.05
N LEU A 10 40.92 -47.19 -52.45
CA LEU A 10 41.19 -46.57 -53.76
C LEU A 10 40.68 -47.47 -54.83
N PRO A 11 39.99 -46.96 -55.87
CA PRO A 11 39.54 -47.75 -57.00
C PRO A 11 40.70 -48.38 -57.75
N ASP A 12 40.52 -49.63 -58.21
CA ASP A 12 41.52 -50.42 -58.93
C ASP A 12 41.92 -49.72 -60.22
N PRO A 13 43.23 -49.52 -60.53
CA PRO A 13 43.67 -48.77 -61.69
C PRO A 13 43.32 -49.40 -63.08
N GLU A 14 42.71 -50.61 -63.06
CA GLU A 14 42.18 -51.25 -64.26
C GLU A 14 40.68 -51.09 -64.48
N GLU A 15 39.95 -50.41 -63.60
CA GLU A 15 38.54 -50.06 -63.83
C GLU A 15 38.47 -49.04 -64.97
N THR A 16 38.14 -49.50 -66.19
CA THR A 16 37.93 -48.64 -67.35
C THR A 16 36.78 -47.66 -67.01
N LEU A 17 37.19 -46.40 -66.87
CA LEU A 17 36.24 -45.31 -66.72
C LEU A 17 35.18 -45.38 -67.84
N PRO A 18 33.86 -45.32 -67.49
CA PRO A 18 32.82 -45.35 -68.51
C PRO A 18 33.09 -44.23 -69.55
N ARG A 19 33.01 -44.60 -70.81
CA ARG A 19 33.18 -43.61 -71.90
C ARG A 19 32.20 -42.46 -71.69
N PRO A 20 32.66 -41.23 -71.83
CA PRO A 20 31.75 -40.12 -71.64
C PRO A 20 30.62 -40.21 -72.66
N VAL A 21 29.41 -40.10 -72.21
CA VAL A 21 28.16 -40.21 -73.00
C VAL A 21 27.97 -38.92 -73.86
N LEU A 22 28.63 -37.84 -73.48
CA LEU A 22 28.52 -36.54 -74.12
C LEU A 22 29.81 -36.26 -74.96
N SER A 23 29.64 -35.67 -76.12
CA SER A 23 30.79 -35.17 -76.93
C SER A 23 31.41 -33.99 -76.20
N ARG A 24 32.71 -33.72 -76.52
CA ARG A 24 33.43 -32.56 -75.95
C ARG A 24 32.70 -31.25 -76.19
N GLU A 25 32.10 -31.05 -77.37
CA GLU A 25 31.33 -29.86 -77.73
C GLU A 25 30.07 -29.72 -76.90
N GLN A 26 29.36 -30.86 -76.58
CA GLN A 26 28.20 -30.88 -75.75
C GLN A 26 28.53 -30.58 -74.27
N VAL A 27 29.71 -31.03 -73.81
CA VAL A 27 30.19 -30.74 -72.45
C VAL A 27 30.58 -29.26 -72.36
N ASP A 28 31.32 -28.74 -73.34
CA ASP A 28 31.76 -27.33 -73.35
C ASP A 28 30.56 -26.36 -73.46
N ALA A 29 29.46 -26.76 -74.10
CA ALA A 29 28.22 -25.97 -74.16
C ALA A 29 27.39 -26.04 -72.89
N ALA A 30 27.36 -27.19 -72.22
CA ALA A 30 26.58 -27.38 -70.97
C ALA A 30 27.28 -26.87 -69.70
N LEU A 31 28.63 -26.82 -69.72
CA LEU A 31 29.45 -26.47 -68.57
C LEU A 31 29.18 -25.05 -68.05
N PRO A 32 29.01 -23.99 -68.85
CA PRO A 32 28.66 -22.68 -68.37
C PRO A 32 27.31 -22.67 -67.64
N GLN A 33 26.30 -23.27 -68.25
CA GLN A 33 24.96 -23.36 -67.65
C GLN A 33 24.94 -24.10 -66.29
N ALA A 34 25.69 -25.22 -66.21
CA ALA A 34 25.88 -25.98 -65.00
C ALA A 34 26.59 -25.16 -63.90
N ARG A 35 27.59 -24.37 -64.29
CA ARG A 35 28.31 -23.45 -63.36
C ARG A 35 27.37 -22.37 -62.86
N ASP A 36 26.56 -21.74 -63.68
CA ASP A 36 25.65 -20.69 -63.33
C ASP A 36 24.57 -21.24 -62.38
N LEU A 37 24.01 -22.41 -62.66
CA LEU A 37 23.05 -23.10 -61.76
C LEU A 37 23.67 -23.43 -60.39
N LEU A 38 24.94 -23.92 -60.42
CA LEU A 38 25.63 -24.22 -59.16
C LEU A 38 25.91 -22.95 -58.39
N GLN A 39 26.29 -21.87 -59.00
CA GLN A 39 26.53 -20.60 -58.34
C GLN A 39 25.22 -20.03 -57.77
N ALA A 40 24.14 -20.07 -58.55
CA ALA A 40 22.81 -19.65 -58.07
C ALA A 40 22.34 -20.48 -56.87
N ALA A 41 22.52 -21.81 -56.93
CA ALA A 41 22.21 -22.70 -55.84
C ALA A 41 23.03 -22.40 -54.56
N ARG A 42 24.36 -22.17 -54.74
CA ARG A 42 25.22 -21.77 -53.60
C ARG A 42 24.78 -20.46 -52.99
N SER A 43 24.56 -19.42 -53.80
CA SER A 43 24.09 -18.12 -53.30
C SER A 43 22.77 -18.24 -52.56
N ARG A 44 21.87 -19.12 -53.02
CA ARG A 44 20.61 -19.38 -52.34
C ARG A 44 20.79 -20.09 -50.97
N VAL A 45 21.68 -21.05 -50.91
CA VAL A 45 22.06 -21.75 -49.66
C VAL A 45 22.71 -20.78 -48.67
N ASP A 46 23.64 -19.95 -49.16
CA ASP A 46 24.32 -18.95 -48.32
C ASP A 46 23.31 -17.93 -47.75
N GLY A 47 22.37 -17.46 -48.59
CA GLY A 47 21.32 -16.56 -48.20
C GLY A 47 20.41 -17.18 -47.12
N LEU A 48 19.96 -18.43 -47.33
CA LEU A 48 19.15 -19.14 -46.35
C LEU A 48 19.89 -19.43 -45.05
N THR A 49 21.18 -19.77 -45.16
CA THR A 49 22.05 -19.99 -43.99
C THR A 49 22.23 -18.70 -43.19
N GLY A 50 22.40 -17.56 -43.89
CA GLY A 50 22.44 -16.24 -43.25
C GLY A 50 21.12 -15.90 -42.50
N GLN A 51 19.98 -16.17 -43.15
CA GLN A 51 18.67 -15.98 -42.51
C GLN A 51 18.50 -16.87 -41.26
N LEU A 52 18.87 -18.15 -41.36
CA LEU A 52 18.82 -19.07 -40.20
C LEU A 52 19.72 -18.60 -39.05
N ARG A 53 20.92 -18.04 -39.36
CA ARG A 53 21.82 -17.51 -38.33
C ARG A 53 21.29 -16.23 -37.67
N SER A 54 20.48 -15.45 -38.38
CA SER A 54 19.85 -14.24 -37.84
C SER A 54 18.58 -14.51 -37.04
N MET A 55 18.02 -15.70 -37.12
CA MET A 55 16.90 -16.11 -36.28
C MET A 55 17.44 -16.59 -34.94
N ASP A 56 16.78 -16.14 -33.86
CA ASP A 56 17.09 -16.66 -32.52
C ASP A 56 16.93 -18.17 -32.46
N SER A 57 17.86 -18.85 -31.79
CA SER A 57 17.75 -20.29 -31.62
C SER A 57 16.47 -20.64 -30.86
N ARG A 58 15.92 -21.83 -31.13
CA ARG A 58 14.74 -22.33 -30.43
C ARG A 58 14.95 -22.29 -28.91
N GLU A 59 16.14 -22.60 -28.45
CA GLU A 59 16.51 -22.58 -27.03
C GLU A 59 16.47 -21.15 -26.48
N SER A 60 16.94 -20.15 -27.23
CA SER A 60 16.88 -18.74 -26.85
C SER A 60 15.45 -18.26 -26.71
N LEU A 61 14.59 -18.57 -27.69
CA LEU A 61 13.17 -18.21 -27.64
C LEU A 61 12.44 -18.90 -26.49
N GLN A 62 12.79 -20.13 -26.21
CA GLN A 62 12.22 -20.88 -25.10
C GLN A 62 12.64 -20.29 -23.75
N ALA A 63 13.92 -19.93 -23.60
CA ALA A 63 14.41 -19.26 -22.39
C ALA A 63 13.73 -17.90 -22.18
N GLN A 64 13.52 -17.11 -23.23
CA GLN A 64 12.77 -15.85 -23.15
C GLN A 64 11.31 -16.09 -22.75
N GLN A 65 10.66 -17.11 -23.31
CA GLN A 65 9.29 -17.48 -22.94
C GLN A 65 9.19 -17.87 -21.46
N ASP A 66 10.13 -18.70 -20.98
CA ASP A 66 10.15 -19.15 -19.58
C ASP A 66 10.42 -17.97 -18.63
N GLN A 67 11.30 -17.06 -19.02
CA GLN A 67 11.55 -15.83 -18.27
C GLN A 67 10.30 -14.94 -18.21
N CYS A 68 9.60 -14.77 -19.33
CA CYS A 68 8.36 -14.01 -19.39
C CYS A 68 7.27 -14.64 -18.50
N ARG A 69 7.13 -15.97 -18.53
CA ARG A 69 6.20 -16.70 -17.67
C ARG A 69 6.52 -16.49 -16.19
N ALA A 70 7.77 -16.70 -15.79
CA ALA A 70 8.20 -16.50 -14.41
C ALA A 70 7.94 -15.05 -13.93
N ARG A 71 8.16 -14.06 -14.80
CA ARG A 71 7.85 -12.66 -14.52
C ARG A 71 6.35 -12.42 -14.36
N LEU A 72 5.54 -13.06 -15.21
CA LEU A 72 4.10 -12.96 -15.17
C LEU A 72 3.55 -13.58 -13.88
N ASP A 73 4.04 -14.76 -13.49
CA ASP A 73 3.66 -15.42 -12.24
C ASP A 73 4.00 -14.57 -11.01
N THR A 74 5.19 -13.92 -11.02
CA THR A 74 5.58 -13.00 -9.95
C THR A 74 4.65 -11.80 -9.86
N LEU A 75 4.37 -11.14 -11.00
CA LEU A 75 3.46 -9.99 -11.04
C LEU A 75 2.03 -10.35 -10.65
N GLN A 76 1.56 -11.56 -11.03
CA GLN A 76 0.25 -12.04 -10.63
C GLN A 76 0.18 -12.26 -9.12
N ALA A 77 1.20 -12.86 -8.51
CA ALA A 77 1.26 -13.03 -7.06
C ALA A 77 1.29 -11.69 -6.31
N GLU A 78 2.05 -10.71 -6.81
CA GLU A 78 2.07 -9.35 -6.26
C GLU A 78 0.69 -8.69 -6.37
N TYR A 79 0.04 -8.79 -7.52
CA TYR A 79 -1.31 -8.26 -7.74
C TYR A 79 -2.33 -8.88 -6.78
N ASP A 80 -2.32 -10.21 -6.66
CA ASP A 80 -3.25 -10.92 -5.77
C ASP A 80 -3.04 -10.54 -4.30
N ALA A 81 -1.78 -10.37 -3.88
CA ALA A 81 -1.45 -9.92 -2.53
C ALA A 81 -1.96 -8.49 -2.27
N ILE A 82 -1.80 -7.58 -3.22
CA ILE A 82 -2.30 -6.19 -3.13
C ILE A 82 -3.84 -6.20 -3.11
N ALA A 83 -4.48 -6.96 -3.98
CA ALA A 83 -5.94 -7.06 -4.04
C ALA A 83 -6.52 -7.58 -2.71
N LEU A 84 -5.92 -8.62 -2.13
CA LEU A 84 -6.30 -9.14 -0.82
C LEU A 84 -6.11 -8.11 0.30
N ALA A 85 -5.00 -7.39 0.29
CA ALA A 85 -4.74 -6.32 1.26
C ALA A 85 -5.78 -5.19 1.15
N MET A 86 -6.14 -4.77 -0.06
CA MET A 86 -7.18 -3.76 -0.29
C MET A 86 -8.56 -4.23 0.19
N GLU A 87 -8.90 -5.49 -0.04
CA GLU A 87 -10.14 -6.08 0.45
C GLU A 87 -10.18 -6.08 1.98
N ALA A 88 -9.11 -6.55 2.64
CA ALA A 88 -8.99 -6.56 4.10
C ALA A 88 -9.11 -5.14 4.70
N LEU A 89 -8.45 -4.14 4.09
CA LEU A 89 -8.56 -2.75 4.51
C LEU A 89 -9.98 -2.20 4.34
N THR A 90 -10.64 -2.54 3.24
CA THR A 90 -12.03 -2.12 2.98
C THR A 90 -12.99 -2.73 3.99
N GLN A 91 -12.84 -4.00 4.31
CA GLN A 91 -13.62 -4.68 5.34
C GLN A 91 -13.37 -4.07 6.72
N ALA A 92 -12.11 -3.86 7.10
CA ALA A 92 -11.75 -3.21 8.37
C ALA A 92 -12.34 -1.80 8.47
N ASN A 93 -12.25 -1.00 7.40
CA ASN A 93 -12.84 0.33 7.35
C ASN A 93 -14.37 0.28 7.51
N THR A 94 -15.03 -0.68 6.86
CA THR A 94 -16.49 -0.87 7.01
C THR A 94 -16.88 -1.21 8.44
N VAL A 95 -16.12 -2.07 9.12
CA VAL A 95 -16.33 -2.41 10.53
C VAL A 95 -16.12 -1.18 11.42
N LEU A 96 -15.08 -0.41 11.19
CA LEU A 96 -14.85 0.85 11.91
C LEU A 96 -16.00 1.83 11.73
N GLN A 97 -16.45 2.05 10.51
CA GLN A 97 -17.55 2.99 10.23
C GLN A 97 -18.90 2.54 10.82
N THR A 98 -19.19 1.25 10.81
CA THR A 98 -20.50 0.75 11.22
C THR A 98 -20.60 0.49 12.73
N ARG A 99 -19.52 0.11 13.38
CA ARG A 99 -19.51 -0.26 14.80
C ARG A 99 -18.84 0.79 15.69
N PHE A 100 -17.67 1.28 15.29
CA PHE A 100 -16.88 2.17 16.13
C PHE A 100 -17.38 3.61 16.07
N SER A 101 -17.69 4.15 14.88
CA SER A 101 -18.10 5.54 14.73
C SER A 101 -19.36 5.91 15.49
N PRO A 102 -20.45 5.10 15.50
CA PRO A 102 -21.62 5.43 16.30
C PRO A 102 -21.34 5.43 17.81
N ALA A 103 -20.58 4.43 18.29
CA ALA A 103 -20.21 4.34 19.70
C ALA A 103 -19.30 5.52 20.12
N LEU A 104 -18.34 5.88 19.27
CA LEU A 104 -17.49 7.05 19.47
C LEU A 104 -18.31 8.34 19.49
N GLY A 105 -19.30 8.48 18.61
CA GLY A 105 -20.19 9.65 18.59
C GLY A 105 -20.96 9.82 19.91
N VAL A 106 -21.53 8.72 20.42
CA VAL A 106 -22.25 8.72 21.69
C VAL A 106 -21.33 9.08 22.86
N GLU A 107 -20.16 8.46 22.95
CA GLU A 107 -19.21 8.73 24.04
C GLU A 107 -18.63 10.15 23.94
N THR A 108 -18.31 10.61 22.73
CA THR A 108 -17.89 12.00 22.50
C THR A 108 -18.98 12.99 22.93
N ALA A 109 -20.25 12.74 22.58
CA ALA A 109 -21.37 13.58 22.97
C ALA A 109 -21.51 13.67 24.50
N ARG A 110 -21.37 12.54 25.18
CA ARG A 110 -21.43 12.47 26.65
C ARG A 110 -20.34 13.34 27.31
N ILE A 111 -19.11 13.21 26.85
CA ILE A 111 -17.99 14.00 27.38
C ILE A 111 -18.15 15.47 26.98
N PHE A 112 -18.48 15.76 25.72
CA PHE A 112 -18.64 17.12 25.22
C PHE A 112 -19.78 17.88 25.96
N SER A 113 -20.88 17.19 26.24
CA SER A 113 -21.95 17.74 27.05
C SER A 113 -21.46 18.14 28.45
N ALA A 114 -20.68 17.27 29.11
CA ALA A 114 -20.07 17.58 30.40
C ALA A 114 -19.10 18.78 30.33
N LEU A 115 -18.22 18.82 29.34
CA LEU A 115 -17.26 19.91 29.15
C LEU A 115 -17.94 21.26 28.82
N THR A 116 -19.16 21.24 28.27
CA THR A 116 -19.90 22.44 27.86
C THR A 116 -21.06 22.77 28.74
N ALA A 117 -21.16 22.14 29.95
CA ALA A 117 -22.25 22.29 30.91
C ALA A 117 -23.63 22.09 30.25
N GLY A 118 -23.78 21.05 29.42
CA GLY A 118 -25.04 20.69 28.76
C GLY A 118 -25.39 21.52 27.52
N ARG A 119 -24.52 22.42 27.07
CA ARG A 119 -24.79 23.28 25.89
C ARG A 119 -24.97 22.51 24.58
N TYR A 120 -24.33 21.34 24.47
CA TYR A 120 -24.45 20.44 23.35
C TYR A 120 -24.80 19.04 23.84
N ASP A 121 -25.76 18.41 23.18
CA ASP A 121 -26.31 17.11 23.62
C ASP A 121 -26.00 15.98 22.63
N LYS A 122 -25.66 16.30 21.37
CA LYS A 122 -25.33 15.31 20.35
C LYS A 122 -24.09 15.67 19.58
N VAL A 123 -23.32 14.64 19.25
CA VAL A 123 -22.19 14.70 18.32
C VAL A 123 -22.39 13.66 17.23
N LEU A 124 -22.24 14.08 16.01
CA LEU A 124 -22.34 13.21 14.85
C LEU A 124 -20.94 13.09 14.21
N LEU A 125 -20.59 11.86 13.89
CA LEU A 125 -19.42 11.55 13.05
C LEU A 125 -19.93 11.09 11.69
N ASP A 126 -19.46 11.70 10.64
CA ASP A 126 -19.70 11.22 9.29
C ASP A 126 -18.72 10.08 8.90
N ARG A 127 -18.87 9.58 7.67
CA ARG A 127 -18.03 8.50 7.16
C ARG A 127 -16.55 8.89 7.00
N SER A 128 -16.25 10.18 6.93
CA SER A 128 -14.89 10.73 6.88
C SER A 128 -14.34 11.05 8.27
N LEU A 129 -15.06 10.67 9.34
CA LEU A 129 -14.76 10.99 10.74
C LEU A 129 -14.80 12.49 11.03
N SER A 130 -15.48 13.28 10.19
CA SER A 130 -15.70 14.69 10.45
C SER A 130 -16.75 14.87 11.55
N LEU A 131 -16.42 15.74 12.51
CA LEU A 131 -17.25 16.02 13.67
C LEU A 131 -18.24 17.14 13.39
N SER A 132 -19.47 16.95 13.80
CA SER A 132 -20.48 18.00 13.94
C SER A 132 -21.17 17.88 15.30
N ALA A 133 -21.58 19.02 15.87
CA ALA A 133 -22.22 19.07 17.17
C ALA A 133 -23.58 19.75 17.07
N GLN A 134 -24.54 19.20 17.79
CA GLN A 134 -25.89 19.74 17.86
C GLN A 134 -26.09 20.45 19.21
N PRO A 135 -26.38 21.76 19.21
CA PRO A 135 -26.74 22.46 20.45
C PRO A 135 -28.00 21.88 21.08
N ALA A 136 -28.05 21.87 22.39
CA ALA A 136 -29.22 21.44 23.12
C ALA A 136 -30.44 22.30 22.76
N GLY A 137 -31.55 21.64 22.38
CA GLY A 137 -32.77 22.34 21.95
C GLY A 137 -32.76 22.82 20.47
N ASP A 138 -31.67 22.63 19.73
CA ASP A 138 -31.60 22.93 18.29
C ASP A 138 -31.83 21.64 17.49
N ALA A 139 -32.51 21.75 16.33
CA ALA A 139 -32.71 20.59 15.45
C ALA A 139 -31.56 20.35 14.45
N VAL A 140 -30.68 21.34 14.29
CA VAL A 140 -29.67 21.32 13.21
C VAL A 140 -28.28 21.14 13.78
N PRO A 141 -27.56 20.06 13.41
CA PRO A 141 -26.16 19.90 13.74
C PRO A 141 -25.32 20.98 13.04
N ARG A 142 -24.31 21.48 13.71
CA ARG A 142 -23.35 22.45 13.19
C ARG A 142 -22.02 21.78 12.94
N ALA A 143 -21.49 21.94 11.73
CA ALA A 143 -20.14 21.48 11.42
C ALA A 143 -19.12 22.18 12.32
N LEU A 144 -18.01 21.51 12.61
CA LEU A 144 -16.93 22.02 13.47
C LEU A 144 -16.50 23.46 13.09
N ALA A 145 -16.41 23.74 11.79
CA ALA A 145 -16.04 25.08 11.28
C ALA A 145 -17.04 26.20 11.63
N LEU A 146 -18.27 25.83 12.02
CA LEU A 146 -19.31 26.78 12.42
C LEU A 146 -19.42 26.95 13.95
N LEU A 147 -18.63 26.20 14.71
CA LEU A 147 -18.53 26.35 16.16
C LEU A 147 -17.59 27.52 16.52
N SER A 148 -17.75 28.09 17.71
CA SER A 148 -16.73 28.97 18.24
C SER A 148 -15.44 28.18 18.47
N GLN A 149 -14.28 28.86 18.35
CA GLN A 149 -12.97 28.21 18.50
C GLN A 149 -12.89 27.40 19.80
N GLY A 150 -13.27 27.97 20.94
CA GLY A 150 -13.25 27.24 22.21
C GLY A 150 -14.24 26.05 22.27
N ALA A 151 -15.38 26.10 21.56
CA ALA A 151 -16.28 24.96 21.46
C ALA A 151 -15.68 23.86 20.56
N GLY A 152 -14.99 24.27 19.51
CA GLY A 152 -14.23 23.34 18.65
C GLY A 152 -13.13 22.62 19.41
N ASP A 153 -12.33 23.35 20.19
CA ASP A 153 -11.25 22.79 21.02
C ASP A 153 -11.81 21.81 22.08
N GLN A 154 -12.94 22.16 22.71
CA GLN A 154 -13.64 21.25 23.65
C GLN A 154 -14.14 19.99 22.93
N LEU A 155 -14.67 20.10 21.70
CA LEU A 155 -15.16 18.96 20.94
C LEU A 155 -13.99 18.02 20.55
N TYR A 156 -12.86 18.59 20.14
CA TYR A 156 -11.66 17.80 19.87
C TYR A 156 -11.12 17.10 21.12
N LEU A 157 -11.08 17.80 22.26
CA LEU A 157 -10.68 17.20 23.52
C LEU A 157 -11.64 16.05 23.88
N ALA A 158 -12.94 16.28 23.79
CA ALA A 158 -13.95 15.25 24.07
C ALA A 158 -13.80 14.01 23.18
N ALA A 159 -13.55 14.20 21.88
CA ALA A 159 -13.34 13.09 20.96
C ALA A 159 -12.08 12.28 21.30
N ARG A 160 -10.96 12.94 21.62
CA ARG A 160 -9.73 12.26 22.04
C ARG A 160 -9.92 11.49 23.35
N LEU A 161 -10.59 12.06 24.34
CA LEU A 161 -10.90 11.39 25.59
C LEU A 161 -11.84 10.20 25.39
N ALA A 162 -12.83 10.32 24.48
CA ALA A 162 -13.70 9.22 24.10
C ALA A 162 -12.93 8.06 23.45
N ILE A 163 -12.01 8.38 22.52
CA ILE A 163 -11.12 7.37 21.92
C ILE A 163 -10.29 6.67 22.99
N CYS A 164 -9.67 7.43 23.91
CA CYS A 164 -8.89 6.86 25.00
C CYS A 164 -9.73 5.91 25.87
N ARG A 165 -10.96 6.26 26.19
CA ARG A 165 -11.88 5.40 26.98
C ARG A 165 -12.28 4.13 26.26
N MET A 166 -12.45 4.19 24.93
CA MET A 166 -12.88 3.05 24.13
C MET A 166 -11.75 2.11 23.76
N VAL A 167 -10.52 2.63 23.57
CA VAL A 167 -9.39 1.87 23.05
C VAL A 167 -8.46 1.37 24.16
N LEU A 168 -8.28 2.17 25.22
CA LEU A 168 -7.39 1.79 26.31
C LEU A 168 -8.00 0.68 27.17
N PRO A 169 -7.21 -0.34 27.54
CA PRO A 169 -7.67 -1.41 28.41
C PRO A 169 -8.19 -0.84 29.75
N GLN A 170 -9.34 -1.32 30.17
CA GLN A 170 -9.93 -0.90 31.45
C GLN A 170 -9.27 -1.60 32.66
N ASP A 171 -8.67 -2.76 32.42
CA ASP A 171 -7.98 -3.58 33.43
C ASP A 171 -6.53 -3.16 33.66
N LYS A 172 -5.98 -2.29 32.82
CA LYS A 172 -4.61 -1.75 32.95
C LYS A 172 -4.69 -0.25 33.14
N ALA A 173 -4.15 0.22 34.27
CA ALA A 173 -4.08 1.64 34.60
C ALA A 173 -3.08 2.38 33.68
N VAL A 174 -3.43 2.58 32.40
CA VAL A 174 -2.62 3.38 31.48
C VAL A 174 -2.88 4.86 31.83
N PRO A 175 -1.82 5.63 32.19
CA PRO A 175 -1.98 7.04 32.51
C PRO A 175 -2.38 7.85 31.28
N LEU A 176 -3.24 8.85 31.51
CA LEU A 176 -3.57 9.86 30.49
C LEU A 176 -2.65 11.07 30.70
N ILE A 177 -1.93 11.45 29.63
CA ILE A 177 -1.03 12.59 29.65
C ILE A 177 -1.62 13.70 28.80
N LEU A 178 -1.81 14.87 29.38
CA LEU A 178 -2.35 16.06 28.73
C LEU A 178 -1.29 17.17 28.82
N ASP A 179 -0.94 17.76 27.69
CA ASP A 179 0.04 18.83 27.59
C ASP A 179 -0.64 20.07 27.02
N ASP A 180 -0.70 21.13 27.81
CA ASP A 180 -1.37 22.42 27.53
C ASP A 180 -2.78 22.27 26.90
N ALA A 181 -3.48 21.19 27.22
CA ALA A 181 -4.74 20.80 26.56
C ALA A 181 -5.89 21.81 26.83
N LEU A 182 -5.78 22.67 27.83
CA LEU A 182 -6.78 23.65 28.21
C LEU A 182 -6.36 25.09 27.91
N ALA A 183 -5.24 25.31 27.24
CA ALA A 183 -4.65 26.65 27.03
C ALA A 183 -5.64 27.66 26.39
N ASN A 184 -6.47 27.20 25.45
CA ASN A 184 -7.44 28.05 24.72
C ASN A 184 -8.83 28.12 25.40
N PHE A 185 -8.99 27.54 26.57
CA PHE A 185 -10.28 27.57 27.27
C PHE A 185 -10.42 28.85 28.10
N ASP A 186 -11.61 29.40 28.15
CA ASP A 186 -11.95 30.39 29.18
C ASP A 186 -12.08 29.73 30.55
N ASP A 187 -12.17 30.51 31.62
CA ASP A 187 -12.16 29.98 32.99
C ASP A 187 -13.35 29.05 33.26
N THR A 188 -14.52 29.31 32.67
CA THR A 188 -15.70 28.47 32.83
C THR A 188 -15.52 27.10 32.17
N ARG A 189 -14.97 27.11 30.95
CA ARG A 189 -14.69 25.86 30.20
C ARG A 189 -13.56 25.08 30.85
N MET A 190 -12.52 25.79 31.29
CA MET A 190 -11.39 25.18 32.01
C MET A 190 -11.90 24.49 33.29
N ALA A 191 -12.71 25.15 34.10
CA ALA A 191 -13.28 24.57 35.32
C ALA A 191 -14.10 23.31 35.03
N ALA A 192 -15.00 23.35 34.03
CA ALA A 192 -15.77 22.19 33.61
C ALA A 192 -14.92 21.01 33.13
N ALA A 193 -13.83 21.31 32.38
CA ALA A 193 -12.88 20.29 31.93
C ALA A 193 -12.09 19.68 33.10
N LEU A 194 -11.62 20.49 34.03
CA LEU A 194 -10.89 20.03 35.21
C LEU A 194 -11.81 19.19 36.13
N ASP A 195 -13.08 19.60 36.33
CA ASP A 195 -14.03 18.80 37.07
C ASP A 195 -14.28 17.43 36.47
N TRP A 196 -14.41 17.38 35.13
CA TRP A 196 -14.54 16.11 34.42
C TRP A 196 -13.26 15.24 34.55
N LEU A 197 -12.07 15.83 34.42
CA LEU A 197 -10.78 15.14 34.59
C LEU A 197 -10.59 14.62 36.03
N LEU A 198 -11.02 15.37 37.03
CA LEU A 198 -11.01 14.91 38.44
C LEU A 198 -11.90 13.69 38.66
N GLU A 199 -13.08 13.65 38.04
CA GLU A 199 -13.94 12.46 38.12
C GLU A 199 -13.32 11.26 37.41
N GLU A 200 -12.74 11.46 36.20
CA GLU A 200 -12.04 10.42 35.46
C GLU A 200 -10.78 9.91 36.20
N SER A 201 -10.14 10.77 36.99
CA SER A 201 -8.92 10.42 37.76
C SER A 201 -9.19 9.38 38.86
N ARG A 202 -10.44 9.12 39.19
CA ARG A 202 -10.82 8.03 40.11
C ARG A 202 -10.59 6.64 39.53
N THR A 203 -10.55 6.53 38.19
CA THR A 203 -10.39 5.26 37.50
C THR A 203 -9.03 5.09 36.86
N ARG A 204 -8.30 6.18 36.60
CA ARG A 204 -6.96 6.16 35.98
C ARG A 204 -6.13 7.34 36.40
N GLN A 205 -4.82 7.21 36.34
CA GLN A 205 -3.90 8.31 36.58
C GLN A 205 -3.98 9.33 35.43
N ILE A 206 -4.07 10.63 35.80
CA ILE A 206 -4.04 11.74 34.85
C ILE A 206 -2.86 12.64 35.21
N LEU A 207 -2.03 12.96 34.21
CA LEU A 207 -0.93 13.91 34.31
C LEU A 207 -1.26 15.08 33.38
N LEU A 208 -1.52 16.25 33.98
CA LEU A 208 -1.77 17.49 33.24
C LEU A 208 -0.55 18.39 33.38
N PHE A 209 0.10 18.64 32.26
CA PHE A 209 1.15 19.64 32.15
C PHE A 209 0.53 20.93 31.63
N THR A 210 0.88 22.06 32.26
CA THR A 210 0.37 23.38 31.87
C THR A 210 1.36 24.47 32.20
N CYS A 211 1.42 25.49 31.34
CA CYS A 211 2.15 26.73 31.63
C CYS A 211 1.28 27.79 32.33
N HIS A 212 -0.01 27.53 32.55
CA HIS A 212 -0.95 28.49 33.14
C HIS A 212 -1.16 28.23 34.62
N ARG A 213 -1.02 29.26 35.44
CA ARG A 213 -1.21 29.13 36.90
C ARG A 213 -2.66 28.85 37.29
N ARG A 214 -3.63 29.30 36.49
CA ARG A 214 -5.06 29.19 36.77
C ARG A 214 -5.55 27.74 36.96
N GLU A 215 -5.00 26.78 36.18
CA GLU A 215 -5.30 25.35 36.34
C GLU A 215 -4.75 24.82 37.66
N GLY A 216 -3.51 25.19 38.01
CA GLY A 216 -2.88 24.81 39.27
C GLY A 216 -3.62 25.43 40.47
N ASP A 217 -4.04 26.69 40.37
CA ASP A 217 -4.81 27.37 41.43
C ASP A 217 -6.17 26.72 41.60
N TYR A 218 -6.87 26.32 40.53
CA TYR A 218 -8.15 25.62 40.59
C TYR A 218 -8.04 24.21 41.22
N LEU A 219 -6.90 23.54 41.01
CA LEU A 219 -6.65 22.18 41.48
C LEU A 219 -5.94 22.10 42.85
N ARG A 220 -5.52 23.24 43.46
CA ARG A 220 -4.64 23.30 44.62
C ARG A 220 -5.02 22.36 45.77
N ASP A 221 -6.32 22.30 46.12
CA ASP A 221 -6.84 21.49 47.20
C ASP A 221 -7.55 20.21 46.73
N ARG A 222 -7.49 19.92 45.40
CA ARG A 222 -8.27 18.88 44.73
C ARG A 222 -7.38 17.82 44.02
N ALA A 223 -6.14 18.15 43.76
CA ALA A 223 -5.17 17.29 43.11
C ALA A 223 -3.75 17.60 43.62
N HIS A 224 -2.81 16.71 43.26
CA HIS A 224 -1.39 16.94 43.57
C HIS A 224 -0.78 17.90 42.52
N VAL A 225 -0.45 19.12 42.97
CA VAL A 225 0.10 20.16 42.10
C VAL A 225 1.63 20.26 42.36
N ILE A 226 2.43 20.10 41.27
CA ILE A 226 3.89 20.21 41.31
C ILE A 226 4.29 21.41 40.47
N SER A 227 5.00 22.36 41.07
CA SER A 227 5.58 23.48 40.32
C SER A 227 6.97 23.12 39.84
N LEU A 228 7.18 23.21 38.52
CA LEU A 228 8.50 23.03 37.90
C LEU A 228 9.13 24.42 37.78
N ASN A 229 10.30 24.57 38.39
CA ASN A 229 11.08 25.84 38.38
C ASN A 229 11.95 25.89 37.10
#